data_b257e5750317e18e38000ce396897976
#
_entry.id   b257e5750317e18e38000ce396897976
#
_cell.length_a   1.000
_cell.length_b   1.000
_cell.length_c   1.000
_cell.angle_alpha   90.00
_cell.angle_beta   90.00
_cell.angle_gamma   90.00
#
_symmetry.space_group_name_H-M   'P 1'
#
loop_
_entity.id
_entity.type
_entity.pdbx_description
1 polymer ?
#
loop_
_entity_poly.entity_id
_entity_poly.type
_entity_poly.pdbx_seq_one_letter_code
_entity_poly.pdbx_strand_id
1 'polypeptide(L)'
;MSPYIAEFIGTAILVLLGNGAVANVLLAKTKGKGADLIVIVWGWAMAVFVAVYVTASFSGAHLNPIVTISLALAGKFAWSKVGGYILAQMLGGMVGALLVWLAYRQHFAKEADADLKLAVFCTAPAIRSVRHNVLTEAICTFVLILGVLYLASPQVGLGALDALPVGLLVLGIGISLGGPTGYAMSPARDLAPRLMHALLPIPGKRDSDWRYAWIPVVGPLIGGSLAAALYLQLHVPH
;
A
#
# COMPACT_ATOMS: atom_id res chain seq x y z
N MET A 1 14.35 8.93 16.01
CA MET A 1 12.89 8.67 15.97
C MET A 1 12.67 7.22 16.38
N SER A 2 11.63 6.89 17.16
CA SER A 2 11.36 5.49 17.48
C SER A 2 10.87 4.74 16.24
N PRO A 3 11.13 3.41 16.12
CA PRO A 3 10.67 2.63 14.97
C PRO A 3 9.15 2.72 14.72
N TYR A 4 8.34 2.74 15.77
CA TYR A 4 6.89 2.84 15.67
C TYR A 4 6.44 4.20 15.11
N ILE A 5 7.08 5.29 15.53
CA ILE A 5 6.82 6.63 14.98
C ILE A 5 7.25 6.68 13.50
N ALA A 6 8.35 6.03 13.14
CA ALA A 6 8.80 5.94 11.75
C ALA A 6 7.79 5.19 10.87
N GLU A 7 7.28 4.04 11.33
CA GLU A 7 6.24 3.30 10.61
C GLU A 7 4.95 4.11 10.46
N PHE A 8 4.53 4.81 11.50
CA PHE A 8 3.37 5.70 11.45
C PHE A 8 3.55 6.82 10.42
N ILE A 9 4.65 7.57 10.50
CA ILE A 9 4.94 8.69 9.59
C ILE A 9 5.11 8.19 8.15
N GLY A 10 5.90 7.12 7.96
CA GLY A 10 6.14 6.55 6.63
C GLY A 10 4.86 6.06 5.97
N THR A 11 3.98 5.36 6.71
CA THR A 11 2.71 4.91 6.17
C THR A 11 1.76 6.08 5.91
N ALA A 12 1.79 7.14 6.72
CA ALA A 12 1.02 8.35 6.46
C ALA A 12 1.48 9.03 5.16
N ILE A 13 2.79 9.17 4.93
CA ILE A 13 3.36 9.70 3.68
C ILE A 13 2.98 8.82 2.49
N LEU A 14 3.13 7.50 2.63
CA LEU A 14 2.79 6.53 1.59
C LEU A 14 1.34 6.71 1.12
N VAL A 15 0.40 6.72 2.06
CA VAL A 15 -1.04 6.84 1.74
C VAL A 15 -1.39 8.24 1.26
N LEU A 16 -0.79 9.28 1.86
CA LEU A 16 -1.01 10.66 1.41
C LEU A 16 -0.62 10.85 -0.05
N LEU A 17 0.56 10.42 -0.44
CA LEU A 17 1.04 10.59 -1.82
C LEU A 17 0.34 9.63 -2.79
N GLY A 18 0.16 8.37 -2.42
CA GLY A 18 -0.47 7.37 -3.26
C GLY A 18 -1.96 7.66 -3.51
N ASN A 19 -2.76 7.83 -2.46
CA ASN A 19 -4.16 8.21 -2.60
C ASN A 19 -4.31 9.63 -3.16
N GLY A 20 -3.35 10.52 -2.90
CA GLY A 20 -3.29 11.86 -3.51
C GLY A 20 -3.16 11.80 -5.02
N ALA A 21 -2.32 10.90 -5.56
CA ALA A 21 -2.22 10.69 -7.00
C ALA A 21 -3.55 10.18 -7.58
N VAL A 22 -4.22 9.24 -6.90
CA VAL A 22 -5.55 8.76 -7.30
C VAL A 22 -6.57 9.91 -7.28
N ALA A 23 -6.61 10.70 -6.22
CA ALA A 23 -7.50 11.86 -6.11
C ALA A 23 -7.29 12.86 -7.25
N ASN A 24 -6.02 13.14 -7.58
CA ASN A 24 -5.67 14.07 -8.66
C ASN A 24 -6.14 13.57 -10.04
N VAL A 25 -6.09 12.26 -10.27
CA VAL A 25 -6.52 11.67 -11.56
C VAL A 25 -8.05 11.51 -11.64
N LEU A 26 -8.71 11.14 -10.54
CA LEU A 26 -10.11 10.73 -10.56
C LEU A 26 -11.11 11.84 -10.21
N LEU A 27 -10.77 12.75 -9.29
CA LEU A 27 -11.76 13.70 -8.79
C LEU A 27 -12.02 14.87 -9.77
N ALA A 28 -13.24 15.35 -9.74
CA ALA A 28 -13.67 16.48 -10.57
C ALA A 28 -12.84 17.76 -10.31
N LYS A 29 -12.57 18.51 -11.38
CA LYS A 29 -11.93 19.83 -11.35
C LYS A 29 -10.46 19.83 -10.87
N THR A 30 -9.82 18.68 -10.71
CA THR A 30 -8.36 18.61 -10.49
C THR A 30 -7.61 18.91 -11.79
N LYS A 31 -6.35 19.29 -11.68
CA LYS A 31 -5.50 19.53 -12.86
C LYS A 31 -5.10 18.25 -13.57
N GLY A 32 -5.11 17.12 -12.86
CA GLY A 32 -4.79 15.79 -13.40
C GLY A 32 -6.00 14.98 -13.83
N LYS A 33 -7.23 15.53 -13.78
CA LYS A 33 -8.47 14.81 -14.14
C LYS A 33 -8.37 14.19 -15.54
N GLY A 34 -8.61 12.89 -15.60
CA GLY A 34 -8.61 12.14 -16.87
C GLY A 34 -7.24 11.67 -17.35
N ALA A 35 -6.16 11.87 -16.57
CA ALA A 35 -4.92 11.16 -16.79
C ALA A 35 -5.14 9.65 -16.58
N ASP A 36 -4.31 8.83 -17.21
CA ASP A 36 -4.50 7.38 -17.18
C ASP A 36 -3.89 6.69 -15.94
N LEU A 37 -4.06 5.37 -15.89
CA LEU A 37 -3.57 4.51 -14.80
C LEU A 37 -2.05 4.66 -14.57
N ILE A 38 -1.26 4.96 -15.61
CA ILE A 38 0.20 5.06 -15.49
C ILE A 38 0.61 6.17 -14.49
N VAL A 39 -0.13 7.29 -14.46
CA VAL A 39 0.12 8.39 -13.51
C VAL A 39 -0.16 7.93 -12.08
N ILE A 40 -1.22 7.16 -11.85
CA ILE A 40 -1.54 6.59 -10.55
C ILE A 40 -0.43 5.64 -10.10
N VAL A 41 0.02 4.75 -11.00
CA VAL A 41 1.05 3.75 -10.68
C VAL A 41 2.39 4.42 -10.37
N TRP A 42 2.80 5.43 -11.14
CA TRP A 42 3.97 6.24 -10.82
C TRP A 42 3.82 6.98 -9.48
N GLY A 43 2.64 7.53 -9.21
CA GLY A 43 2.34 8.18 -7.93
C GLY A 43 2.55 7.25 -6.74
N TRP A 44 2.06 6.01 -6.83
CA TRP A 44 2.28 4.99 -5.80
C TRP A 44 3.75 4.57 -5.67
N ALA A 45 4.46 4.41 -6.79
CA ALA A 45 5.89 4.08 -6.79
C ALA A 45 6.71 5.17 -6.08
N MET A 46 6.44 6.43 -6.38
CA MET A 46 7.10 7.56 -5.75
C MET A 46 6.68 7.73 -4.28
N ALA A 47 5.42 7.42 -3.94
CA ALA A 47 4.96 7.38 -2.56
C ALA A 47 5.76 6.37 -1.72
N VAL A 48 5.98 5.17 -2.25
CA VAL A 48 6.83 4.14 -1.62
C VAL A 48 8.27 4.65 -1.49
N PHE A 49 8.86 5.16 -2.57
CA PHE A 49 10.23 5.68 -2.55
C PHE A 49 10.43 6.73 -1.47
N VAL A 50 9.57 7.76 -1.43
CA VAL A 50 9.68 8.85 -0.44
C VAL A 50 9.48 8.34 0.99
N ALA A 51 8.48 7.49 1.21
CA ALA A 51 8.18 6.95 2.53
C ALA A 51 9.34 6.08 3.07
N VAL A 52 9.90 5.21 2.23
CA VAL A 52 11.07 4.38 2.57
C VAL A 52 12.29 5.26 2.82
N TYR A 53 12.55 6.23 1.95
CA TYR A 53 13.67 7.16 2.10
C TYR A 53 13.66 7.89 3.45
N VAL A 54 12.47 8.35 3.89
CA VAL A 54 12.32 9.09 5.15
C VAL A 54 12.50 8.20 6.38
N THR A 55 12.16 6.91 6.30
CA THR A 55 11.96 6.09 7.51
C THR A 55 12.87 4.86 7.63
N ALA A 56 13.54 4.45 6.56
CA ALA A 56 14.32 3.20 6.53
C ALA A 56 15.40 3.13 7.61
N SER A 57 16.11 4.24 7.86
CA SER A 57 17.17 4.30 8.88
C SER A 57 16.67 4.15 10.33
N PHE A 58 15.35 4.28 10.56
CA PHE A 58 14.75 4.21 11.90
C PHE A 58 13.99 2.91 12.16
N SER A 59 13.26 2.41 11.16
CA SER A 59 12.37 1.24 11.33
C SER A 59 12.66 0.09 10.38
N GLY A 60 13.48 0.31 9.35
CA GLY A 60 13.58 -0.58 8.20
C GLY A 60 12.46 -0.37 7.18
N ALA A 61 11.56 0.60 7.41
CA ALA A 61 10.49 1.02 6.49
C ALA A 61 9.63 -0.16 5.98
N HIS A 62 9.02 -0.91 6.87
CA HIS A 62 8.09 -1.97 6.49
C HIS A 62 6.83 -1.39 5.83
N LEU A 63 6.23 -0.35 6.43
CA LEU A 63 5.09 0.44 5.96
C LEU A 63 3.86 -0.38 5.51
N ASN A 64 3.87 -1.66 5.80
CA ASN A 64 2.88 -2.63 5.35
C ASN A 64 2.81 -3.80 6.35
N PRO A 65 1.63 -4.12 6.90
CA PRO A 65 1.44 -5.25 7.79
C PRO A 65 1.94 -6.58 7.21
N ILE A 66 1.76 -6.80 5.90
CA ILE A 66 2.19 -8.05 5.25
C ILE A 66 3.71 -8.12 5.14
N VAL A 67 4.39 -7.02 4.83
CA VAL A 67 5.86 -6.96 4.86
C VAL A 67 6.36 -7.30 6.26
N THR A 68 5.76 -6.71 7.30
CA THR A 68 6.13 -6.95 8.70
C THR A 68 5.98 -8.43 9.09
N ILE A 69 4.84 -9.03 8.76
CA ILE A 69 4.56 -10.45 9.04
C ILE A 69 5.51 -11.35 8.24
N SER A 70 5.72 -11.07 6.96
CA SER A 70 6.58 -11.89 6.09
C SER A 70 8.04 -11.86 6.49
N LEU A 71 8.55 -10.69 6.94
CA LEU A 71 9.90 -10.58 7.51
C LEU A 71 10.03 -11.36 8.83
N ALA A 72 8.98 -11.37 9.65
CA ALA A 72 8.96 -12.17 10.88
C ALA A 72 8.92 -13.67 10.58
N LEU A 73 8.13 -14.11 9.58
CA LEU A 73 8.11 -15.49 9.10
C LEU A 73 9.47 -15.92 8.54
N ALA A 74 10.18 -15.03 7.84
CA ALA A 74 11.51 -15.28 7.31
C ALA A 74 12.63 -15.19 8.38
N GLY A 75 12.29 -15.00 9.66
CA GLY A 75 13.27 -14.87 10.75
C GLY A 75 14.08 -13.56 10.75
N LYS A 76 13.69 -12.58 9.92
CA LYS A 76 14.39 -11.30 9.77
C LYS A 76 13.83 -10.18 10.68
N PHE A 77 12.73 -10.45 11.39
CA PHE A 77 12.09 -9.49 12.29
C PHE A 77 11.50 -10.17 13.53
N ALA A 78 11.62 -9.54 14.68
CA ALA A 78 11.15 -10.13 15.94
C ALA A 78 9.63 -10.07 16.06
N TRP A 79 8.99 -11.21 16.33
CA TRP A 79 7.53 -11.32 16.50
C TRP A 79 6.97 -10.41 17.57
N SER A 80 7.73 -10.14 18.64
CA SER A 80 7.32 -9.24 19.73
C SER A 80 7.06 -7.80 19.26
N LYS A 81 7.61 -7.38 18.13
CA LYS A 81 7.44 -6.04 17.55
C LYS A 81 6.33 -5.97 16.51
N VAL A 82 5.87 -7.11 15.99
CA VAL A 82 4.91 -7.17 14.86
C VAL A 82 3.63 -6.39 15.15
N GLY A 83 3.00 -6.62 16.32
CA GLY A 83 1.75 -5.95 16.69
C GLY A 83 1.87 -4.43 16.76
N GLY A 84 2.98 -3.92 17.31
CA GLY A 84 3.24 -2.48 17.39
C GLY A 84 3.46 -1.84 16.02
N TYR A 85 4.16 -2.52 15.10
CA TYR A 85 4.34 -2.05 13.73
C TYR A 85 3.01 -1.99 12.98
N ILE A 86 2.21 -3.06 13.05
CA ILE A 86 0.89 -3.10 12.38
C ILE A 86 -0.01 -1.97 12.89
N LEU A 87 -0.07 -1.74 14.20
CA LEU A 87 -0.86 -0.65 14.77
C LEU A 87 -0.38 0.72 14.25
N ALA A 88 0.93 0.96 14.28
CA ALA A 88 1.51 2.21 13.78
C ALA A 88 1.20 2.44 12.29
N GLN A 89 1.34 1.40 11.46
CA GLN A 89 1.05 1.42 10.04
C GLN A 89 -0.45 1.70 9.76
N MET A 90 -1.35 1.04 10.47
CA MET A 90 -2.80 1.27 10.32
C MET A 90 -3.19 2.70 10.70
N LEU A 91 -2.70 3.21 11.82
CA LEU A 91 -2.94 4.60 12.24
C LEU A 91 -2.32 5.60 11.26
N GLY A 92 -1.10 5.33 10.76
CA GLY A 92 -0.46 6.14 9.73
C GLY A 92 -1.28 6.19 8.44
N GLY A 93 -1.76 5.04 7.98
CA GLY A 93 -2.65 4.95 6.80
C GLY A 93 -3.94 5.75 6.96
N MET A 94 -4.54 5.71 8.15
CA MET A 94 -5.73 6.54 8.45
C MET A 94 -5.42 8.03 8.39
N VAL A 95 -4.30 8.46 8.98
CA VAL A 95 -3.88 9.89 8.94
C VAL A 95 -3.55 10.31 7.50
N GLY A 96 -2.84 9.49 6.71
CA GLY A 96 -2.59 9.77 5.30
C GLY A 96 -3.87 9.99 4.51
N ALA A 97 -4.87 9.12 4.69
CA ALA A 97 -6.17 9.23 4.06
C ALA A 97 -6.95 10.49 4.51
N LEU A 98 -6.88 10.84 5.79
CA LEU A 98 -7.45 12.09 6.30
C LEU A 98 -6.83 13.31 5.62
N LEU A 99 -5.51 13.33 5.48
CA LEU A 99 -4.79 14.44 4.83
C LEU A 99 -5.15 14.56 3.36
N VAL A 100 -5.32 13.44 2.63
CA VAL A 100 -5.86 13.47 1.25
C VAL A 100 -7.24 14.10 1.21
N TRP A 101 -8.15 13.67 2.09
CA TRP A 101 -9.49 14.26 2.13
C TRP A 101 -9.45 15.77 2.43
N LEU A 102 -8.62 16.22 3.35
CA LEU A 102 -8.47 17.65 3.66
C LEU A 102 -7.94 18.42 2.46
N ALA A 103 -6.90 17.91 1.78
CA ALA A 103 -6.31 18.56 0.60
C ALA A 103 -7.29 18.64 -0.59
N TYR A 104 -8.11 17.60 -0.78
CA TYR A 104 -9.04 17.50 -1.91
C TYR A 104 -10.51 17.73 -1.52
N ARG A 105 -10.79 18.28 -0.34
CA ARG A 105 -12.16 18.39 0.21
C ARG A 105 -13.15 19.04 -0.77
N GLN A 106 -12.75 20.10 -1.44
CA GLN A 106 -13.60 20.80 -2.40
C GLN A 106 -13.84 19.97 -3.67
N HIS A 107 -12.86 19.17 -4.09
CA HIS A 107 -12.96 18.27 -5.24
C HIS A 107 -13.90 17.09 -4.95
N PHE A 108 -13.84 16.52 -3.75
CA PHE A 108 -14.81 15.52 -3.29
C PHE A 108 -16.24 16.05 -3.32
N ALA A 109 -16.46 17.31 -2.93
CA ALA A 109 -17.78 17.93 -2.96
C ALA A 109 -18.30 18.18 -4.38
N LYS A 110 -17.42 18.31 -5.36
CA LYS A 110 -17.75 18.54 -6.79
C LYS A 110 -17.83 17.26 -7.61
N GLU A 111 -17.28 16.16 -7.11
CA GLU A 111 -17.38 14.85 -7.78
C GLU A 111 -18.80 14.31 -7.60
N ALA A 112 -19.43 13.92 -8.70
CA ALA A 112 -20.77 13.33 -8.67
C ALA A 112 -20.73 11.81 -8.48
N ASP A 113 -19.68 11.15 -9.01
CA ASP A 113 -19.53 9.71 -8.98
C ASP A 113 -19.05 9.23 -7.61
N ALA A 114 -19.90 8.45 -6.94
CA ALA A 114 -19.62 7.89 -5.62
C ALA A 114 -18.56 6.78 -5.64
N ASP A 115 -18.41 6.08 -6.78
CA ASP A 115 -17.39 5.05 -6.95
C ASP A 115 -16.00 5.69 -7.07
N LEU A 116 -15.87 6.81 -7.77
CA LEU A 116 -14.61 7.55 -7.85
C LEU A 116 -14.18 8.10 -6.48
N LYS A 117 -15.14 8.53 -5.66
CA LYS A 117 -14.84 8.95 -4.27
C LYS A 117 -14.28 7.81 -3.44
N LEU A 118 -14.87 6.60 -3.54
CA LEU A 118 -14.38 5.42 -2.86
C LEU A 118 -13.00 4.99 -3.38
N ALA A 119 -12.79 5.01 -4.70
CA ALA A 119 -11.55 4.61 -5.36
C ALA A 119 -10.33 5.44 -4.92
N VAL A 120 -10.52 6.67 -4.45
CA VAL A 120 -9.45 7.47 -3.84
C VAL A 120 -8.92 6.83 -2.56
N PHE A 121 -9.76 6.16 -1.79
CA PHE A 121 -9.39 5.61 -0.48
C PHE A 121 -8.91 4.15 -0.56
N CYS A 122 -9.59 3.31 -1.30
CA CYS A 122 -9.34 1.87 -1.29
C CYS A 122 -9.56 1.24 -2.67
N THR A 123 -9.05 0.03 -2.81
CA THR A 123 -9.16 -0.73 -4.07
C THR A 123 -10.52 -1.37 -4.23
N ALA A 124 -10.90 -1.55 -5.49
CA ALA A 124 -12.04 -2.35 -5.91
C ALA A 124 -11.64 -3.14 -7.15
N PRO A 125 -12.21 -4.34 -7.39
CA PRO A 125 -11.88 -5.13 -8.56
C PRO A 125 -12.55 -4.59 -9.82
N ALA A 126 -11.85 -4.64 -10.96
CA ALA A 126 -12.44 -4.36 -12.26
C ALA A 126 -13.55 -5.38 -12.60
N ILE A 127 -13.34 -6.63 -12.21
CA ILE A 127 -14.33 -7.73 -12.33
C ILE A 127 -14.47 -8.39 -10.96
N ARG A 128 -15.71 -8.45 -10.44
CA ARG A 128 -15.98 -9.10 -9.16
C ARG A 128 -15.95 -10.61 -9.28
N SER A 129 -14.87 -11.20 -8.80
CA SER A 129 -14.71 -12.64 -8.68
C SER A 129 -13.83 -12.94 -7.46
N VAL A 130 -14.43 -13.41 -6.39
CA VAL A 130 -13.74 -13.65 -5.11
C VAL A 130 -12.45 -14.45 -5.30
N ARG A 131 -12.54 -15.60 -5.97
CA ARG A 131 -11.39 -16.50 -6.16
C ARG A 131 -10.26 -15.83 -6.95
N HIS A 132 -10.60 -15.18 -8.07
CA HIS A 132 -9.61 -14.53 -8.93
C HIS A 132 -9.03 -13.28 -8.27
N ASN A 133 -9.84 -12.50 -7.54
CA ASN A 133 -9.37 -11.31 -6.86
C ASN A 133 -8.41 -11.66 -5.70
N VAL A 134 -8.70 -12.71 -4.91
CA VAL A 134 -7.77 -13.23 -3.89
C VAL A 134 -6.47 -13.71 -4.54
N LEU A 135 -6.57 -14.47 -5.63
CA LEU A 135 -5.39 -14.96 -6.36
C LEU A 135 -4.54 -13.82 -6.91
N THR A 136 -5.15 -12.80 -7.51
CA THR A 136 -4.42 -11.62 -8.03
C THR A 136 -3.68 -10.88 -6.91
N GLU A 137 -4.36 -10.60 -5.79
CA GLU A 137 -3.72 -9.96 -4.64
C GLU A 137 -2.59 -10.83 -4.03
N ALA A 138 -2.77 -12.15 -4.02
CA ALA A 138 -1.73 -13.08 -3.57
C ALA A 138 -0.51 -13.04 -4.51
N ILE A 139 -0.71 -13.06 -5.83
CA ILE A 139 0.39 -12.99 -6.82
C ILE A 139 1.13 -11.64 -6.69
N CYS A 140 0.41 -10.53 -6.67
CA CYS A 140 1.01 -9.20 -6.52
C CYS A 140 1.88 -9.10 -5.26
N THR A 141 1.35 -9.62 -4.15
CA THR A 141 2.05 -9.55 -2.86
C THR A 141 3.20 -10.56 -2.78
N PHE A 142 3.07 -11.73 -3.39
CA PHE A 142 4.17 -12.68 -3.51
C PHE A 142 5.38 -12.04 -4.19
N VAL A 143 5.17 -11.38 -5.33
CA VAL A 143 6.25 -10.67 -6.05
C VAL A 143 6.84 -9.55 -5.20
N LEU A 144 5.98 -8.76 -4.52
CA LEU A 144 6.43 -7.70 -3.62
C LEU A 144 7.34 -8.25 -2.52
N ILE A 145 6.87 -9.26 -1.78
CA ILE A 145 7.60 -9.78 -0.62
C ILE A 145 8.88 -10.50 -1.03
N LEU A 146 8.83 -11.27 -2.11
CA LEU A 146 10.04 -11.91 -2.64
C LEU A 146 11.09 -10.85 -3.02
N GLY A 147 10.67 -9.80 -3.73
CA GLY A 147 11.53 -8.67 -4.06
C GLY A 147 12.12 -7.99 -2.81
N VAL A 148 11.29 -7.68 -1.82
CA VAL A 148 11.75 -7.07 -0.56
C VAL A 148 12.77 -7.95 0.17
N LEU A 149 12.55 -9.25 0.23
CA LEU A 149 13.48 -10.19 0.90
C LEU A 149 14.87 -10.24 0.26
N TYR A 150 14.96 -10.02 -1.07
CA TYR A 150 16.22 -9.97 -1.80
C TYR A 150 16.82 -8.56 -1.90
N LEU A 151 16.01 -7.50 -1.91
CA LEU A 151 16.48 -6.12 -1.94
C LEU A 151 17.03 -5.63 -0.59
N ALA A 152 16.71 -6.30 0.50
CA ALA A 152 17.04 -5.86 1.86
C ALA A 152 18.54 -5.88 2.24
N SER A 153 19.43 -6.25 1.32
CA SER A 153 20.89 -6.26 1.57
C SER A 153 21.66 -5.87 0.31
N PRO A 154 21.65 -4.59 -0.12
CA PRO A 154 22.52 -4.16 -1.21
C PRO A 154 23.97 -4.31 -0.82
N GLN A 155 24.81 -4.94 -1.70
CA GLN A 155 26.24 -5.08 -1.49
C GLN A 155 26.98 -3.74 -1.65
N VAL A 156 26.36 -2.78 -2.33
CA VAL A 156 26.88 -1.43 -2.56
C VAL A 156 25.78 -0.44 -2.15
N GLY A 157 26.05 0.36 -1.14
CA GLY A 157 25.13 1.41 -0.70
C GLY A 157 25.03 2.52 -1.76
N LEU A 158 23.80 2.79 -2.21
CA LEU A 158 23.51 3.89 -3.14
C LEU A 158 23.15 5.18 -2.38
N GLY A 159 23.31 5.20 -1.06
CA GLY A 159 22.95 6.31 -0.19
C GLY A 159 21.45 6.64 -0.27
N ALA A 160 21.12 7.87 -0.64
CA ALA A 160 19.72 8.31 -0.77
C ALA A 160 18.89 7.50 -1.77
N LEU A 161 19.52 6.81 -2.71
CA LEU A 161 18.85 6.01 -3.73
C LEU A 161 18.56 4.56 -3.30
N ASP A 162 18.99 4.12 -2.12
CA ASP A 162 18.72 2.76 -1.61
C ASP A 162 17.21 2.44 -1.49
N ALA A 163 16.38 3.47 -1.36
CA ALA A 163 14.94 3.34 -1.34
C ALA A 163 14.30 3.18 -2.75
N LEU A 164 15.01 3.52 -3.82
CA LEU A 164 14.46 3.53 -5.19
C LEU A 164 14.10 2.13 -5.71
N PRO A 165 14.89 1.06 -5.46
CA PRO A 165 14.55 -0.28 -5.94
C PRO A 165 13.19 -0.77 -5.46
N VAL A 166 12.79 -0.47 -4.22
CA VAL A 166 11.45 -0.84 -3.70
C VAL A 166 10.35 -0.06 -4.42
N GLY A 167 10.56 1.23 -4.69
CA GLY A 167 9.66 2.03 -5.50
C GLY A 167 9.48 1.48 -6.92
N LEU A 168 10.60 1.10 -7.58
CA LEU A 168 10.57 0.50 -8.92
C LEU A 168 9.92 -0.90 -8.93
N LEU A 169 10.10 -1.69 -7.87
CA LEU A 169 9.39 -2.96 -7.72
C LEU A 169 7.86 -2.73 -7.69
N VAL A 170 7.39 -1.77 -6.91
CA VAL A 170 5.97 -1.41 -6.85
C VAL A 170 5.48 -0.86 -8.18
N LEU A 171 6.30 -0.07 -8.90
CA LEU A 171 6.01 0.40 -10.24
C LEU A 171 5.78 -0.76 -11.20
N GLY A 172 6.70 -1.73 -11.22
CA GLY A 172 6.61 -2.91 -12.08
C GLY A 172 5.36 -3.74 -11.83
N ILE A 173 5.04 -3.98 -10.54
CA ILE A 173 3.81 -4.69 -10.15
C ILE A 173 2.57 -3.90 -10.59
N GLY A 174 2.53 -2.59 -10.36
CA GLY A 174 1.38 -1.76 -10.68
C GLY A 174 1.09 -1.70 -12.18
N ILE A 175 2.12 -1.53 -13.02
CA ILE A 175 1.99 -1.53 -14.48
C ILE A 175 1.51 -2.89 -15.00
N SER A 176 2.05 -3.99 -14.44
CA SER A 176 1.83 -5.34 -14.99
C SER A 176 0.60 -6.02 -14.42
N LEU A 177 0.30 -5.83 -13.14
CA LEU A 177 -0.69 -6.60 -12.38
C LEU A 177 -1.77 -5.73 -11.71
N GLY A 178 -1.69 -4.41 -11.84
CA GLY A 178 -2.61 -3.49 -11.17
C GLY A 178 -4.03 -3.48 -11.75
N GLY A 179 -4.21 -3.84 -13.02
CA GLY A 179 -5.48 -3.74 -13.71
C GLY A 179 -6.65 -4.53 -13.07
N PRO A 180 -6.47 -5.78 -12.63
CA PRO A 180 -7.59 -6.58 -12.10
C PRO A 180 -8.16 -6.09 -10.76
N THR A 181 -7.30 -5.68 -9.81
CA THR A 181 -7.72 -5.42 -8.41
C THR A 181 -7.24 -4.09 -7.84
N GLY A 182 -6.36 -3.38 -8.54
CA GLY A 182 -5.68 -2.21 -7.99
C GLY A 182 -4.49 -2.53 -7.07
N TYR A 183 -3.97 -3.77 -7.12
CA TYR A 183 -2.75 -4.20 -6.41
C TYR A 183 -2.62 -3.62 -5.00
N ALA A 184 -3.60 -3.91 -4.14
CA ALA A 184 -3.62 -3.38 -2.78
C ALA A 184 -2.37 -3.78 -1.97
N MET A 185 -2.03 -5.07 -1.98
CA MET A 185 -0.85 -5.69 -1.36
C MET A 185 -0.65 -5.35 0.14
N SER A 186 -1.56 -4.58 0.74
CA SER A 186 -1.40 -4.07 2.10
C SER A 186 -2.72 -3.70 2.76
N PRO A 187 -3.02 -4.21 3.97
CA PRO A 187 -4.14 -3.74 4.76
C PRO A 187 -4.03 -2.24 5.16
N ALA A 188 -2.83 -1.73 5.40
CA ALA A 188 -2.64 -0.33 5.75
C ALA A 188 -2.88 0.61 4.55
N ARG A 189 -2.72 0.10 3.32
CA ARG A 189 -2.99 0.84 2.08
C ARG A 189 -4.47 0.77 1.68
N ASP A 190 -5.22 -0.27 2.11
CA ASP A 190 -6.64 -0.46 1.74
C ASP A 190 -7.60 -0.32 2.93
N LEU A 191 -7.46 -1.17 3.95
CA LEU A 191 -8.39 -1.20 5.07
C LEU A 191 -8.35 0.08 5.90
N ALA A 192 -7.17 0.65 6.16
CA ALA A 192 -7.05 1.88 6.95
C ALA A 192 -7.70 3.09 6.23
N PRO A 193 -7.44 3.37 4.94
CA PRO A 193 -8.17 4.41 4.22
C PRO A 193 -9.66 4.09 4.03
N ARG A 194 -10.05 2.82 3.88
CA ARG A 194 -11.45 2.39 3.78
C ARG A 194 -12.24 2.73 5.05
N LEU A 195 -11.62 2.55 6.23
CA LEU A 195 -12.17 3.01 7.50
C LEU A 195 -12.37 4.53 7.49
N MET A 196 -11.39 5.29 6.98
CA MET A 196 -11.52 6.74 6.88
C MET A 196 -12.62 7.17 5.90
N HIS A 197 -12.77 6.48 4.76
CA HIS A 197 -13.92 6.72 3.87
C HIS A 197 -15.25 6.52 4.59
N ALA A 198 -15.36 5.50 5.44
CA ALA A 198 -16.57 5.27 6.21
C ALA A 198 -16.85 6.40 7.21
N LEU A 199 -15.83 6.89 7.89
CA LEU A 199 -15.95 7.88 8.99
C LEU A 199 -16.07 9.33 8.48
N LEU A 200 -15.39 9.68 7.39
CA LEU A 200 -15.32 11.06 6.91
C LEU A 200 -16.66 11.55 6.32
N PRO A 201 -17.04 12.81 6.53
CA PRO A 201 -18.25 13.40 5.99
C PRO A 201 -18.06 13.81 4.51
N ILE A 202 -18.01 12.82 3.61
CA ILE A 202 -17.85 13.02 2.17
C ILE A 202 -19.25 13.15 1.56
N PRO A 203 -19.60 14.29 0.94
CA PRO A 203 -20.93 14.49 0.35
C PRO A 203 -21.22 13.46 -0.75
N GLY A 204 -22.36 12.80 -0.70
CA GLY A 204 -22.79 11.86 -1.74
C GLY A 204 -21.88 10.65 -1.91
N LYS A 205 -21.15 10.22 -0.86
CA LYS A 205 -20.39 8.97 -0.88
C LYS A 205 -21.33 7.76 -0.84
N ARG A 206 -20.88 6.64 -1.39
CA ARG A 206 -21.51 5.33 -1.23
C ARG A 206 -21.04 4.62 0.05
N ASP A 207 -21.49 3.39 0.29
CA ASP A 207 -20.91 2.48 1.27
C ASP A 207 -19.43 2.18 0.97
N SER A 208 -18.67 1.81 2.00
CA SER A 208 -17.22 1.56 1.86
C SER A 208 -16.88 0.17 1.31
N ASP A 209 -17.82 -0.53 0.68
CA ASP A 209 -17.66 -1.86 0.09
C ASP A 209 -17.00 -2.89 1.03
N TRP A 210 -17.56 -3.04 2.22
CA TRP A 210 -17.04 -3.94 3.26
C TRP A 210 -17.04 -5.41 2.82
N ARG A 211 -17.90 -5.78 1.86
CA ARG A 211 -17.93 -7.14 1.29
C ARG A 211 -16.64 -7.49 0.53
N TYR A 212 -15.90 -6.49 0.08
CA TYR A 212 -14.61 -6.67 -0.59
C TYR A 212 -13.42 -6.51 0.36
N ALA A 213 -13.57 -5.78 1.45
CA ALA A 213 -12.48 -5.32 2.33
C ALA A 213 -11.53 -6.42 2.86
N TRP A 214 -12.00 -7.65 2.98
CA TRP A 214 -11.20 -8.78 3.45
C TRP A 214 -10.22 -9.32 2.38
N ILE A 215 -10.50 -9.11 1.08
CA ILE A 215 -9.66 -9.60 -0.02
C ILE A 215 -8.27 -8.95 0.01
N PRO A 216 -8.13 -7.60 0.14
CA PRO A 216 -6.84 -6.92 0.33
C PRO A 216 -6.11 -7.25 1.64
N VAL A 217 -6.68 -8.08 2.48
CA VAL A 217 -6.03 -8.62 3.70
C VAL A 217 -5.60 -10.06 3.47
N VAL A 218 -6.53 -10.93 3.07
CA VAL A 218 -6.29 -12.37 2.97
C VAL A 218 -5.43 -12.72 1.75
N GLY A 219 -5.69 -12.13 0.59
CA GLY A 219 -4.86 -12.35 -0.60
C GLY A 219 -3.39 -12.00 -0.35
N PRO A 220 -3.08 -10.77 0.11
CA PRO A 220 -1.73 -10.40 0.49
C PRO A 220 -1.09 -11.30 1.56
N LEU A 221 -1.84 -11.71 2.58
CA LEU A 221 -1.32 -12.60 3.61
C LEU A 221 -0.88 -13.97 3.02
N ILE A 222 -1.68 -14.54 2.12
CA ILE A 222 -1.34 -15.77 1.42
C ILE A 222 -0.06 -15.56 0.59
N GLY A 223 -0.03 -14.53 -0.26
CA GLY A 223 1.11 -14.25 -1.13
C GLY A 223 2.40 -13.99 -0.37
N GLY A 224 2.33 -13.19 0.68
CA GLY A 224 3.48 -12.87 1.53
C GLY A 224 4.02 -14.09 2.28
N SER A 225 3.13 -14.94 2.81
CA SER A 225 3.54 -16.18 3.50
C SER A 225 4.20 -17.16 2.55
N LEU A 226 3.68 -17.33 1.33
CA LEU A 226 4.29 -18.19 0.31
C LEU A 226 5.66 -17.67 -0.13
N ALA A 227 5.83 -16.36 -0.28
CA ALA A 227 7.12 -15.76 -0.61
C ALA A 227 8.16 -15.98 0.51
N ALA A 228 7.76 -15.81 1.77
CA ALA A 228 8.62 -16.07 2.91
C ALA A 228 9.02 -17.55 3.00
N ALA A 229 8.08 -18.47 2.76
CA ALA A 229 8.34 -19.90 2.75
C ALA A 229 9.32 -20.29 1.63
N LEU A 230 9.11 -19.78 0.41
CA LEU A 230 10.04 -20.01 -0.70
C LEU A 230 11.43 -19.45 -0.39
N TYR A 231 11.51 -18.24 0.15
CA TYR A 231 12.78 -17.64 0.55
C TYR A 231 13.56 -18.53 1.53
N LEU A 232 12.89 -19.06 2.55
CA LEU A 232 13.52 -19.96 3.54
C LEU A 232 14.04 -21.23 2.89
N GLN A 233 13.28 -21.85 1.98
CA GLN A 233 13.71 -23.04 1.27
C GLN A 233 14.96 -22.83 0.40
N LEU A 234 15.07 -21.65 -0.23
CA LEU A 234 16.22 -21.31 -1.08
C LEU A 234 17.47 -20.92 -0.27
N HIS A 235 17.33 -20.67 1.03
CA HIS A 235 18.42 -20.24 1.92
C HIS A 235 18.67 -21.23 3.07
N VAL A 236 18.21 -22.48 2.95
CA VAL A 236 18.61 -23.54 3.89
C VAL A 236 20.12 -23.78 3.73
N PRO A 237 20.94 -23.67 4.79
CA PRO A 237 22.35 -24.05 4.72
C PRO A 237 22.41 -25.57 4.40
N HIS A 238 23.09 -25.93 3.34
CA HIS A 238 23.42 -27.32 2.98
C HIS A 238 24.60 -27.79 3.81
#